data_2d764354d92aad94cc9c2c42ece5bac6
#
_entry.id   2d764354d92aad94cc9c2c42ece5bac6
#
_cell.length_a   1.000
_cell.length_b   1.000
_cell.length_c   1.000
_cell.angle_alpha   90.00
_cell.angle_beta   90.00
_cell.angle_gamma   90.00
#
_symmetry.space_group_name_H-M   'P 1'
#
loop_
_entity.id
_entity.type
_entity.pdbx_description
1 polymer ?
#
loop_
_entity_poly.entity_id
_entity_poly.type
_entity_poly.pdbx_seq_one_letter_code
_entity_poly.pdbx_strand_id
1 'polypeptide(L)'
;MERDQAVKFIHELLRAMVAKKASDLFITAGFPPAFKIDGKMTPVSNQSLTPQHTQELARSLMNDKQAQEFEATKECNFAINPPGIGRFRVNAFVQQARVGVVLRTITTTIPKMDDLGLPPVLKDVAMTKRGLVIMVGGTGSGKSTTLAAMIGYRNENSHGHIITIEDPIEYVHDHKNCVITQREVGVDTDSWEAALKNTLRQAPDVILIGEIRERETMEHAIAFAETGHLCMGTLHANSANQALDRIINFFPEERRSQLLMDLSLNLKGLVSQRLIPLKDSKGRAAAIEILLNSPLISDLIFKGEVHEIKEIMKKSREMGMQTFDQALFDLYEGGKIGYEDAMRNADSMNELRLQIKLHGKETKDRDLTSGVDHLNIV
;
A
#
# COMPACT_ATOMS: atom_id res chain seq x y z
N MET A 1 3.57 -11.65 38.28
CA MET A 1 4.82 -12.03 37.56
C MET A 1 5.78 -10.85 37.66
N GLU A 2 7.06 -11.07 37.94
CA GLU A 2 8.04 -9.98 37.93
C GLU A 2 8.22 -9.46 36.49
N ARG A 3 8.56 -8.16 36.34
CA ARG A 3 8.67 -7.50 35.02
C ARG A 3 9.61 -8.24 34.07
N ASP A 4 10.75 -8.68 34.57
CA ASP A 4 11.74 -9.41 33.76
C ASP A 4 11.24 -10.77 33.26
N GLN A 5 10.45 -11.47 34.08
CA GLN A 5 9.79 -12.71 33.69
C GLN A 5 8.72 -12.46 32.61
N ALA A 6 7.95 -11.37 32.73
CA ALA A 6 6.95 -10.96 31.76
C ALA A 6 7.60 -10.63 30.40
N VAL A 7 8.69 -9.84 30.40
CA VAL A 7 9.47 -9.51 29.20
C VAL A 7 10.01 -10.76 28.53
N LYS A 8 10.60 -11.68 29.33
CA LYS A 8 11.14 -12.95 28.80
C LYS A 8 10.04 -13.79 28.14
N PHE A 9 8.91 -13.91 28.79
CA PHE A 9 7.75 -14.66 28.27
C PHE A 9 7.24 -14.06 26.95
N ILE A 10 7.11 -12.74 26.88
CA ILE A 10 6.73 -12.05 25.63
C ILE A 10 7.75 -12.32 24.54
N HIS A 11 9.05 -12.21 24.81
CA HIS A 11 10.08 -12.46 23.81
C HIS A 11 10.05 -13.90 23.28
N GLU A 12 9.75 -14.89 24.13
CA GLU A 12 9.56 -16.28 23.71
C GLU A 12 8.34 -16.43 22.77
N LEU A 13 7.23 -15.79 23.11
CA LEU A 13 6.03 -15.76 22.25
C LEU A 13 6.33 -15.08 20.90
N LEU A 14 7.05 -13.96 20.89
CA LEU A 14 7.39 -13.24 19.66
C LEU A 14 8.35 -14.06 18.77
N ARG A 15 9.34 -14.74 19.32
CA ARG A 15 10.21 -15.68 18.56
C ARG A 15 9.38 -16.80 17.93
N ALA A 16 8.48 -17.39 18.71
CA ALA A 16 7.59 -18.44 18.21
C ALA A 16 6.64 -17.91 17.12
N MET A 17 6.12 -16.67 17.27
CA MET A 17 5.29 -16.00 16.28
C MET A 17 6.00 -15.84 14.94
N VAL A 18 7.24 -15.36 14.95
CA VAL A 18 8.07 -15.20 13.74
C VAL A 18 8.40 -16.56 13.12
N ALA A 19 8.83 -17.55 13.92
CA ALA A 19 9.15 -18.90 13.45
C ALA A 19 7.95 -19.59 12.76
N LYS A 20 6.75 -19.38 13.28
CA LYS A 20 5.50 -19.94 12.73
C LYS A 20 4.88 -19.08 11.62
N LYS A 21 5.49 -17.96 11.26
CA LYS A 21 4.97 -16.98 10.29
C LYS A 21 3.54 -16.51 10.64
N ALA A 22 3.26 -16.36 11.93
CA ALA A 22 1.98 -15.86 12.38
C ALA A 22 1.87 -14.35 12.12
N SER A 23 0.70 -13.90 11.73
CA SER A 23 0.43 -12.46 11.47
C SER A 23 0.22 -11.68 12.77
N ASP A 24 -0.48 -12.28 13.73
CA ASP A 24 -0.87 -11.62 14.97
C ASP A 24 -0.70 -12.56 16.17
N LEU A 25 -0.39 -11.98 17.33
CA LEU A 25 -0.42 -12.60 18.65
C LEU A 25 -1.50 -11.93 19.49
N PHE A 26 -2.37 -12.71 20.09
CA PHE A 26 -3.45 -12.27 20.97
C PHE A 26 -3.16 -12.67 22.41
N ILE A 27 -3.24 -11.70 23.31
CA ILE A 27 -3.10 -11.86 24.75
C ILE A 27 -4.40 -11.33 25.39
N THR A 28 -5.22 -12.23 25.92
CA THR A 28 -6.49 -11.86 26.55
C THR A 28 -6.77 -12.74 27.77
N ALA A 29 -7.46 -12.20 28.76
CA ALA A 29 -7.81 -12.93 29.97
C ALA A 29 -8.87 -14.02 29.69
N GLY A 30 -8.70 -15.20 30.29
CA GLY A 30 -9.59 -16.32 30.14
C GLY A 30 -9.31 -17.20 28.90
N PHE A 31 -8.27 -16.88 28.14
CA PHE A 31 -7.84 -17.65 26.98
C PHE A 31 -6.30 -17.80 26.97
N PRO A 32 -5.75 -18.90 26.40
CA PRO A 32 -4.32 -19.02 26.21
C PRO A 32 -3.80 -17.96 25.23
N PRO A 33 -2.51 -17.55 25.31
CA PRO A 33 -1.91 -16.80 24.23
C PRO A 33 -2.17 -17.51 22.89
N ALA A 34 -2.57 -16.76 21.86
CA ALA A 34 -2.94 -17.38 20.59
C ALA A 34 -2.33 -16.63 19.40
N PHE A 35 -1.91 -17.38 18.39
CA PHE A 35 -1.44 -16.86 17.11
C PHE A 35 -2.56 -16.86 16.07
N LYS A 36 -2.50 -15.91 15.16
CA LYS A 36 -3.26 -15.98 13.91
C LYS A 36 -2.33 -16.45 12.79
N ILE A 37 -2.59 -17.65 12.30
CA ILE A 37 -1.80 -18.31 11.24
C ILE A 37 -2.75 -18.62 10.09
N ASP A 38 -2.48 -18.11 8.89
CA ASP A 38 -3.34 -18.28 7.70
C ASP A 38 -4.82 -17.96 7.98
N GLY A 39 -5.05 -16.91 8.78
CA GLY A 39 -6.39 -16.44 9.15
C GLY A 39 -7.06 -17.23 10.28
N LYS A 40 -6.44 -18.31 10.79
CA LYS A 40 -7.00 -19.16 11.87
C LYS A 40 -6.33 -18.88 13.20
N MET A 41 -7.14 -18.84 14.27
CA MET A 41 -6.67 -18.70 15.64
C MET A 41 -6.10 -20.04 16.13
N THR A 42 -4.86 -20.03 16.59
CA THR A 42 -4.13 -21.20 17.07
C THR A 42 -3.58 -20.91 18.46
N PRO A 43 -4.10 -21.52 19.53
CA PRO A 43 -3.56 -21.38 20.88
C PRO A 43 -2.11 -21.87 20.93
N VAL A 44 -1.27 -21.15 21.72
CA VAL A 44 0.16 -21.46 21.89
C VAL A 44 0.38 -22.47 23.01
N SER A 45 -0.54 -22.48 23.99
CA SER A 45 -0.49 -23.36 25.15
C SER A 45 -1.91 -23.77 25.56
N ASN A 46 -2.03 -24.68 26.52
CA ASN A 46 -3.32 -25.06 27.10
C ASN A 46 -3.71 -24.24 28.33
N GLN A 47 -2.82 -23.36 28.79
CA GLN A 47 -3.04 -22.56 30.00
C GLN A 47 -3.61 -21.19 29.67
N SER A 48 -4.81 -20.90 30.17
CA SER A 48 -5.44 -19.61 30.05
C SER A 48 -4.77 -18.54 30.90
N LEU A 49 -4.70 -17.32 30.40
CA LEU A 49 -4.17 -16.17 31.11
C LEU A 49 -5.19 -15.63 32.10
N THR A 50 -4.74 -15.23 33.28
CA THR A 50 -5.56 -14.51 34.27
C THR A 50 -5.60 -13.01 33.94
N PRO A 51 -6.57 -12.24 34.44
CA PRO A 51 -6.59 -10.77 34.30
C PRO A 51 -5.29 -10.10 34.80
N GLN A 52 -4.68 -10.62 35.87
CA GLN A 52 -3.41 -10.15 36.38
C GLN A 52 -2.26 -10.42 35.39
N HIS A 53 -2.22 -11.62 34.79
CA HIS A 53 -1.22 -11.94 33.78
C HIS A 53 -1.29 -10.99 32.58
N THR A 54 -2.49 -10.70 32.06
CA THR A 54 -2.62 -9.81 30.89
C THR A 54 -2.22 -8.36 31.22
N GLN A 55 -2.52 -7.88 32.42
CA GLN A 55 -2.10 -6.57 32.88
C GLN A 55 -0.56 -6.45 33.02
N GLU A 56 0.07 -7.45 33.65
CA GLU A 56 1.53 -7.48 33.83
C GLU A 56 2.26 -7.59 32.49
N LEU A 57 1.77 -8.44 31.57
CA LEU A 57 2.31 -8.56 30.22
C LEU A 57 2.18 -7.26 29.42
N ALA A 58 1.01 -6.61 29.43
CA ALA A 58 0.81 -5.32 28.79
C ALA A 58 1.77 -4.26 29.36
N ARG A 59 1.87 -4.17 30.70
CA ARG A 59 2.75 -3.19 31.35
C ARG A 59 4.23 -3.44 31.03
N SER A 60 4.64 -4.69 30.86
CA SER A 60 6.02 -5.04 30.49
C SER A 60 6.43 -4.58 29.11
N LEU A 61 5.47 -4.40 28.20
CA LEU A 61 5.69 -3.91 26.82
C LEU A 61 5.79 -2.38 26.75
N MET A 62 5.28 -1.66 27.77
CA MET A 62 5.14 -0.21 27.77
C MET A 62 6.31 0.48 28.48
N ASN A 63 6.72 1.63 27.95
CA ASN A 63 7.48 2.61 28.71
C ASN A 63 6.56 3.41 29.64
N ASP A 64 7.12 4.30 30.47
CA ASP A 64 6.34 5.00 31.48
C ASP A 64 5.34 5.99 30.88
N LYS A 65 5.66 6.66 29.77
CA LYS A 65 4.73 7.54 29.04
C LYS A 65 3.54 6.75 28.48
N GLN A 66 3.81 5.63 27.84
CA GLN A 66 2.78 4.75 27.27
C GLN A 66 1.87 4.14 28.34
N ALA A 67 2.44 3.80 29.51
CA ALA A 67 1.65 3.29 30.62
C ALA A 67 0.72 4.36 31.21
N GLN A 68 1.18 5.61 31.35
CA GLN A 68 0.35 6.73 31.80
C GLN A 68 -0.78 7.02 30.80
N GLU A 69 -0.49 7.01 29.50
CA GLU A 69 -1.48 7.14 28.44
C GLU A 69 -2.53 6.02 28.53
N PHE A 70 -2.09 4.77 28.65
CA PHE A 70 -2.98 3.62 28.76
C PHE A 70 -3.88 3.67 30.01
N GLU A 71 -3.35 4.10 31.15
CA GLU A 71 -4.15 4.27 32.38
C GLU A 71 -5.23 5.34 32.23
N ALA A 72 -4.91 6.43 31.50
CA ALA A 72 -5.83 7.54 31.28
C ALA A 72 -6.89 7.23 30.22
N THR A 73 -6.50 6.66 29.08
CA THR A 73 -7.36 6.51 27.89
C THR A 73 -7.97 5.10 27.73
N LYS A 74 -7.43 4.09 28.43
CA LYS A 74 -7.78 2.66 28.30
C LYS A 74 -7.34 2.04 26.98
N GLU A 75 -6.56 2.76 26.17
CA GLU A 75 -5.99 2.32 24.91
C GLU A 75 -4.57 2.88 24.76
N CYS A 76 -3.71 2.11 24.11
CA CYS A 76 -2.38 2.58 23.71
C CYS A 76 -1.89 1.82 22.50
N ASN A 77 -1.43 2.56 21.48
CA ASN A 77 -0.82 2.02 20.26
C ASN A 77 0.65 2.41 20.21
N PHE A 78 1.52 1.43 20.00
CA PHE A 78 2.96 1.68 19.90
C PHE A 78 3.65 0.55 19.13
N ALA A 79 4.91 0.77 18.79
CA ALA A 79 5.75 -0.26 18.20
C ALA A 79 6.84 -0.70 19.17
N ILE A 80 7.22 -1.98 19.10
CA ILE A 80 8.37 -2.54 19.80
C ILE A 80 9.33 -3.19 18.81
N ASN A 81 10.62 -3.12 19.12
CA ASN A 81 11.68 -3.74 18.29
C ASN A 81 12.64 -4.52 19.18
N PRO A 82 12.23 -5.67 19.75
CA PRO A 82 13.12 -6.48 20.58
C PRO A 82 14.28 -7.00 19.75
N PRO A 83 15.54 -6.82 20.23
CA PRO A 83 16.74 -7.16 19.49
C PRO A 83 16.77 -8.62 19.02
N GLY A 84 17.06 -8.83 17.72
CA GLY A 84 17.18 -10.15 17.11
C GLY A 84 15.87 -10.94 16.96
N ILE A 85 14.71 -10.30 17.17
CA ILE A 85 13.41 -10.96 17.01
C ILE A 85 12.61 -10.36 15.86
N GLY A 86 12.47 -9.04 15.81
CA GLY A 86 11.72 -8.34 14.78
C GLY A 86 10.99 -7.12 15.31
N ARG A 87 10.23 -6.46 14.45
CA ARG A 87 9.41 -5.29 14.81
C ARG A 87 7.95 -5.68 14.87
N PHE A 88 7.26 -5.19 15.89
CA PHE A 88 5.85 -5.51 16.14
C PHE A 88 5.08 -4.23 16.49
N ARG A 89 3.90 -4.10 15.91
CA ARG A 89 2.91 -3.12 16.34
C ARG A 89 2.11 -3.71 17.49
N VAL A 90 1.95 -2.94 18.54
CA VAL A 90 1.20 -3.33 19.74
C VAL A 90 -0.02 -2.44 19.86
N ASN A 91 -1.18 -3.06 20.00
CA ASN A 91 -2.41 -2.39 20.45
C ASN A 91 -2.79 -2.99 21.81
N ALA A 92 -2.75 -2.18 22.85
CA ALA A 92 -3.23 -2.52 24.18
C ALA A 92 -4.55 -1.81 24.44
N PHE A 93 -5.53 -2.50 24.98
CA PHE A 93 -6.87 -2.01 25.23
C PHE A 93 -7.52 -2.65 26.45
N VAL A 94 -8.59 -2.04 26.95
CA VAL A 94 -9.40 -2.61 28.03
C VAL A 94 -10.73 -3.07 27.50
N GLN A 95 -11.10 -4.32 27.78
CA GLN A 95 -12.40 -4.92 27.47
C GLN A 95 -12.98 -5.60 28.73
N GLN A 96 -14.25 -5.41 29.03
CA GLN A 96 -14.90 -6.02 30.23
C GLN A 96 -14.07 -5.85 31.51
N ALA A 97 -13.52 -4.65 31.71
CA ALA A 97 -12.61 -4.29 32.80
C ALA A 97 -11.32 -5.14 32.88
N ARG A 98 -10.89 -5.78 31.79
CA ARG A 98 -9.68 -6.60 31.68
C ARG A 98 -8.80 -6.10 30.55
N VAL A 99 -7.49 -6.20 30.72
CA VAL A 99 -6.53 -5.80 29.70
C VAL A 99 -6.42 -6.87 28.62
N GLY A 100 -6.45 -6.42 27.35
CA GLY A 100 -6.11 -7.21 26.18
C GLY A 100 -4.98 -6.55 25.40
N VAL A 101 -4.19 -7.38 24.70
CA VAL A 101 -3.10 -6.91 23.82
C VAL A 101 -3.13 -7.71 22.54
N VAL A 102 -3.00 -7.01 21.44
CA VAL A 102 -2.76 -7.60 20.11
C VAL A 102 -1.43 -7.10 19.58
N LEU A 103 -0.56 -8.03 19.19
CA LEU A 103 0.71 -7.70 18.56
C LEU A 103 0.68 -8.18 17.12
N ARG A 104 1.04 -7.31 16.17
CA ARG A 104 1.13 -7.62 14.75
C ARG A 104 2.58 -7.56 14.29
N THR A 105 3.03 -8.57 13.52
CA THR A 105 4.35 -8.56 12.91
C THR A 105 4.45 -7.48 11.84
N ILE A 106 5.49 -6.64 11.91
CA ILE A 106 5.85 -5.70 10.86
C ILE A 106 6.91 -6.36 9.98
N THR A 107 6.66 -6.40 8.69
CA THR A 107 7.55 -7.09 7.74
C THR A 107 8.83 -6.29 7.53
N THR A 108 9.97 -6.94 7.68
CA THR A 108 11.30 -6.35 7.41
C THR A 108 11.88 -6.78 6.07
N THR A 109 11.31 -7.81 5.45
CA THR A 109 11.73 -8.26 4.11
C THR A 109 11.01 -7.46 3.05
N ILE A 110 11.75 -6.63 2.34
CA ILE A 110 11.22 -5.81 1.23
C ILE A 110 11.19 -6.68 -0.03
N PRO A 111 10.03 -6.89 -0.65
CA PRO A 111 9.94 -7.63 -1.91
C PRO A 111 10.57 -6.81 -3.04
N LYS A 112 11.18 -7.49 -4.02
CA LYS A 112 11.68 -6.83 -5.23
C LYS A 112 10.53 -6.56 -6.20
N MET A 113 10.66 -5.49 -6.98
CA MET A 113 9.65 -5.12 -7.97
C MET A 113 9.42 -6.25 -9.01
N ASP A 114 10.48 -6.94 -9.40
CA ASP A 114 10.41 -8.06 -10.37
C ASP A 114 9.67 -9.28 -9.78
N ASP A 115 9.89 -9.58 -8.49
CA ASP A 115 9.20 -10.67 -7.78
C ASP A 115 7.68 -10.43 -7.66
N LEU A 116 7.27 -9.17 -7.62
CA LEU A 116 5.87 -8.77 -7.59
C LEU A 116 5.23 -8.74 -8.98
N GLY A 117 6.01 -8.93 -10.05
CA GLY A 117 5.55 -8.84 -11.44
C GLY A 117 5.04 -7.45 -11.82
N LEU A 118 5.63 -6.40 -11.25
CA LEU A 118 5.24 -5.02 -11.51
C LEU A 118 5.68 -4.58 -12.92
N PRO A 119 4.90 -3.73 -13.61
CA PRO A 119 5.29 -3.16 -14.88
C PRO A 119 6.65 -2.45 -14.82
N PRO A 120 7.57 -2.69 -15.79
CA PRO A 120 8.93 -2.14 -15.76
C PRO A 120 9.00 -0.61 -15.65
N VAL A 121 8.03 0.11 -16.22
CA VAL A 121 7.95 1.56 -16.15
C VAL A 121 7.90 2.11 -14.72
N LEU A 122 7.46 1.32 -13.75
CA LEU A 122 7.46 1.72 -12.34
C LEU A 122 8.88 1.86 -11.76
N LYS A 123 9.90 1.23 -12.36
CA LYS A 123 11.31 1.47 -12.01
C LYS A 123 11.71 2.89 -12.39
N ASP A 124 11.31 3.35 -13.57
CA ASP A 124 11.59 4.73 -14.02
C ASP A 124 10.83 5.74 -13.17
N VAL A 125 9.57 5.44 -12.81
CA VAL A 125 8.77 6.25 -11.89
C VAL A 125 9.45 6.36 -10.52
N ALA A 126 9.95 5.25 -9.97
CA ALA A 126 10.67 5.24 -8.68
C ALA A 126 11.98 6.04 -8.73
N MET A 127 12.63 6.15 -9.90
CA MET A 127 13.88 6.89 -10.11
C MET A 127 13.66 8.34 -10.56
N THR A 128 12.41 8.79 -10.71
CA THR A 128 12.09 10.18 -11.04
C THR A 128 12.75 11.15 -10.04
N LYS A 129 13.31 12.22 -10.53
CA LYS A 129 14.06 13.18 -9.68
C LYS A 129 13.13 14.04 -8.82
N ARG A 130 11.99 14.47 -9.37
CA ARG A 130 11.04 15.38 -8.72
C ARG A 130 9.61 15.18 -9.25
N GLY A 131 8.65 15.60 -8.49
CA GLY A 131 7.23 15.60 -8.84
C GLY A 131 6.42 14.73 -7.92
N LEU A 132 5.14 14.56 -8.22
CA LEU A 132 4.17 13.85 -7.39
C LEU A 132 3.79 12.52 -8.02
N VAL A 133 3.90 11.43 -7.26
CA VAL A 133 3.46 10.09 -7.64
C VAL A 133 2.50 9.58 -6.58
N ILE A 134 1.30 9.16 -6.96
CA ILE A 134 0.29 8.68 -6.02
C ILE A 134 -0.09 7.23 -6.34
N MET A 135 0.05 6.36 -5.35
CA MET A 135 -0.47 5.01 -5.39
C MET A 135 -1.94 5.01 -4.97
N VAL A 136 -2.78 4.41 -5.79
CA VAL A 136 -4.24 4.44 -5.64
C VAL A 136 -4.78 3.02 -5.47
N GLY A 137 -5.77 2.86 -4.62
CA GLY A 137 -6.44 1.56 -4.41
C GLY A 137 -7.13 1.45 -3.07
N GLY A 138 -7.99 0.47 -2.91
CA GLY A 138 -8.66 0.16 -1.67
C GLY A 138 -7.72 -0.43 -0.60
N THR A 139 -8.24 -0.64 0.59
CA THR A 139 -7.51 -1.37 1.64
C THR A 139 -7.20 -2.79 1.18
N GLY A 140 -5.95 -3.24 1.41
CA GLY A 140 -5.52 -4.57 1.01
C GLY A 140 -5.24 -4.76 -0.48
N SER A 141 -5.22 -3.69 -1.29
CA SER A 141 -4.87 -3.75 -2.71
C SER A 141 -3.36 -3.88 -2.99
N GLY A 142 -2.52 -3.84 -1.95
CA GLY A 142 -1.07 -4.02 -2.07
C GLY A 142 -0.28 -2.73 -2.29
N LYS A 143 -0.86 -1.55 -2.09
CA LYS A 143 -0.18 -0.24 -2.25
C LYS A 143 1.12 -0.14 -1.47
N SER A 144 1.06 -0.44 -0.17
CA SER A 144 2.24 -0.36 0.73
C SER A 144 3.33 -1.31 0.29
N THR A 145 2.98 -2.52 -0.18
CA THR A 145 3.93 -3.50 -0.69
C THR A 145 4.62 -3.00 -1.95
N THR A 146 3.86 -2.44 -2.89
CA THR A 146 4.40 -1.87 -4.13
C THR A 146 5.28 -0.65 -3.85
N LEU A 147 4.84 0.26 -2.97
CA LEU A 147 5.65 1.40 -2.57
C LEU A 147 6.93 0.97 -1.86
N ALA A 148 6.86 -0.01 -0.95
CA ALA A 148 8.06 -0.55 -0.31
C ALA A 148 9.04 -1.12 -1.34
N ALA A 149 8.56 -1.84 -2.35
CA ALA A 149 9.40 -2.34 -3.45
C ALA A 149 10.02 -1.20 -4.28
N MET A 150 9.26 -0.13 -4.59
CA MET A 150 9.75 1.04 -5.30
C MET A 150 10.82 1.82 -4.49
N ILE A 151 10.58 2.03 -3.20
CA ILE A 151 11.54 2.65 -2.27
C ILE A 151 12.79 1.76 -2.14
N GLY A 152 12.61 0.45 -2.00
CA GLY A 152 13.71 -0.51 -1.96
C GLY A 152 14.57 -0.47 -3.23
N TYR A 153 13.95 -0.41 -4.41
CA TYR A 153 14.63 -0.26 -5.68
C TYR A 153 15.44 1.04 -5.75
N ARG A 154 14.83 2.17 -5.34
CA ARG A 154 15.55 3.46 -5.29
C ARG A 154 16.70 3.45 -4.28
N ASN A 155 16.50 2.84 -3.11
CA ASN A 155 17.54 2.68 -2.08
C ASN A 155 18.76 1.91 -2.58
N GLU A 156 18.57 0.96 -3.50
CA GLU A 156 19.65 0.19 -4.11
C GLU A 156 20.35 0.90 -5.29
N ASN A 157 19.62 1.76 -6.01
CA ASN A 157 20.07 2.30 -7.30
C ASN A 157 20.29 3.82 -7.30
N SER A 158 20.09 4.51 -6.16
CA SER A 158 20.29 5.95 -6.02
C SER A 158 21.10 6.24 -4.76
N HIS A 159 21.55 7.49 -4.63
CA HIS A 159 22.20 8.02 -3.43
C HIS A 159 21.40 9.24 -2.99
N GLY A 160 21.02 9.30 -1.73
CA GLY A 160 20.23 10.42 -1.23
C GLY A 160 19.56 10.12 0.09
N HIS A 161 18.62 10.97 0.48
CA HIS A 161 17.85 10.84 1.71
C HIS A 161 16.36 10.62 1.38
N ILE A 162 15.82 9.50 1.84
CA ILE A 162 14.41 9.13 1.70
C ILE A 162 13.75 9.28 3.07
N ILE A 163 12.72 10.12 3.16
CA ILE A 163 11.93 10.28 4.38
C ILE A 163 10.56 9.68 4.15
N THR A 164 10.11 8.84 5.09
CA THR A 164 8.73 8.35 5.11
C THR A 164 8.01 8.82 6.36
N ILE A 165 6.74 9.21 6.20
CA ILE A 165 5.82 9.54 7.28
C ILE A 165 4.62 8.63 7.11
N GLU A 166 4.38 7.76 8.08
CA GLU A 166 3.43 6.66 7.97
C GLU A 166 2.57 6.51 9.24
N ASP A 167 1.40 5.91 9.09
CA ASP A 167 0.48 5.61 10.20
C ASP A 167 -0.26 4.29 9.93
N PRO A 168 0.36 3.17 10.32
CA PRO A 168 1.71 2.94 10.83
C PRO A 168 2.76 2.62 9.74
N ILE A 169 4.03 2.44 10.15
CA ILE A 169 5.07 1.85 9.31
C ILE A 169 4.74 0.36 9.08
N GLU A 170 4.52 -0.02 7.80
CA GLU A 170 4.24 -1.42 7.42
C GLU A 170 5.49 -2.20 7.02
N TYR A 171 6.49 -1.54 6.46
CA TYR A 171 7.76 -2.12 6.03
C TYR A 171 8.94 -1.31 6.58
N VAL A 172 9.90 -2.00 7.17
CA VAL A 172 11.14 -1.36 7.65
C VAL A 172 12.22 -1.51 6.61
N HIS A 173 12.81 -0.39 6.21
CA HIS A 173 13.90 -0.33 5.25
C HIS A 173 15.25 -0.20 5.94
N ASP A 174 16.19 -1.06 5.59
CA ASP A 174 17.57 -0.86 5.93
C ASP A 174 18.20 0.21 5.05
N HIS A 175 19.18 0.94 5.60
CA HIS A 175 20.02 1.82 4.78
C HIS A 175 20.85 0.98 3.81
N LYS A 176 20.87 1.34 2.53
CA LYS A 176 21.76 0.78 1.51
C LYS A 176 22.60 1.90 0.92
N ASN A 177 22.26 2.35 -0.30
CA ASN A 177 22.90 3.51 -0.92
C ASN A 177 22.25 4.83 -0.49
N CYS A 178 21.03 4.78 0.03
CA CYS A 178 20.34 5.92 0.58
C CYS A 178 20.25 5.87 2.10
N VAL A 179 20.21 7.03 2.74
CA VAL A 179 19.76 7.15 4.13
C VAL A 179 18.23 7.10 4.11
N ILE A 180 17.62 6.26 4.92
CA ILE A 180 16.15 6.17 5.04
C ILE A 180 15.75 6.56 6.46
N THR A 181 14.92 7.60 6.56
CA THR A 181 14.31 8.05 7.81
C THR A 181 12.83 7.73 7.77
N GLN A 182 12.38 6.78 8.59
CA GLN A 182 10.97 6.42 8.70
C GLN A 182 10.41 6.95 10.01
N ARG A 183 9.29 7.67 9.94
CA ARG A 183 8.62 8.26 11.10
C ARG A 183 7.19 7.81 11.17
N GLU A 184 6.82 7.22 12.30
CA GLU A 184 5.45 6.77 12.57
C GLU A 184 4.68 7.86 13.34
N VAL A 185 3.50 8.23 12.85
CA VAL A 185 2.62 9.19 13.52
C VAL A 185 2.10 8.58 14.83
N GLY A 186 2.13 9.37 15.89
CA GLY A 186 1.78 8.92 17.24
C GLY A 186 2.91 8.20 17.99
N VAL A 187 4.03 7.86 17.31
CA VAL A 187 5.21 7.21 17.92
C VAL A 187 6.44 8.10 17.82
N ASP A 188 6.83 8.46 16.60
CA ASP A 188 8.04 9.25 16.30
C ASP A 188 7.73 10.73 16.06
N THR A 189 6.47 11.06 15.87
CA THR A 189 5.95 12.42 15.67
C THR A 189 4.51 12.50 16.19
N ASP A 190 4.13 13.65 16.72
CA ASP A 190 2.82 13.81 17.37
C ASP A 190 1.65 13.87 16.35
N SER A 191 1.89 14.34 15.12
CA SER A 191 0.86 14.47 14.11
C SER A 191 1.44 14.49 12.69
N TRP A 192 0.59 14.29 11.70
CA TRP A 192 0.91 14.49 10.29
C TRP A 192 1.43 15.91 10.04
N GLU A 193 0.75 16.92 10.53
CA GLU A 193 1.13 18.33 10.37
C GLU A 193 2.55 18.60 10.92
N ALA A 194 2.82 18.15 12.14
CA ALA A 194 4.13 18.34 12.78
C ALA A 194 5.25 17.68 11.99
N ALA A 195 5.02 16.47 11.48
CA ALA A 195 5.99 15.74 10.66
C ALA A 195 6.23 16.45 9.31
N LEU A 196 5.17 16.73 8.56
CA LEU A 196 5.26 17.30 7.20
C LEU A 196 5.87 18.68 7.20
N LYS A 197 5.50 19.54 8.14
CA LYS A 197 6.05 20.90 8.30
C LYS A 197 7.57 20.93 8.48
N ASN A 198 8.14 19.93 9.12
CA ASN A 198 9.57 19.88 9.40
C ASN A 198 10.37 19.06 8.37
N THR A 199 9.70 18.33 7.46
CA THR A 199 10.35 17.42 6.52
C THR A 199 11.39 18.09 5.64
N LEU A 200 11.10 19.24 5.06
CA LEU A 200 12.05 19.96 4.18
C LEU A 200 13.34 20.40 4.89
N ARG A 201 13.32 20.57 6.21
CA ARG A 201 14.50 20.92 7.01
C ARG A 201 15.46 19.75 7.22
N GLN A 202 15.04 18.54 6.86
CA GLN A 202 15.80 17.30 7.00
C GLN A 202 16.56 16.92 5.71
N ALA A 203 16.62 17.82 4.74
CA ALA A 203 17.29 17.65 3.44
C ALA A 203 16.88 16.35 2.70
N PRO A 204 15.59 16.13 2.43
CA PRO A 204 15.11 14.95 1.69
C PRO A 204 15.38 15.08 0.19
N ASP A 205 15.57 13.96 -0.49
CA ASP A 205 15.45 13.84 -1.94
C ASP A 205 14.09 13.22 -2.32
N VAL A 206 13.61 12.31 -1.47
CA VAL A 206 12.31 11.62 -1.63
C VAL A 206 11.54 11.73 -0.33
N ILE A 207 10.25 12.03 -0.44
CA ILE A 207 9.32 12.08 0.68
C ILE A 207 8.16 11.13 0.38
N LEU A 208 7.93 10.16 1.27
CA LEU A 208 6.75 9.29 1.21
C LEU A 208 5.74 9.72 2.27
N ILE A 209 4.53 10.03 1.84
CA ILE A 209 3.38 10.28 2.69
C ILE A 209 2.52 9.02 2.68
N GLY A 210 2.44 8.31 3.79
CA GLY A 210 1.78 7.01 3.90
C GLY A 210 0.35 7.02 3.41
N GLU A 211 -0.41 8.08 3.73
CA GLU A 211 -1.76 8.29 3.21
C GLU A 211 -2.14 9.77 3.12
N ILE A 212 -2.74 10.14 1.99
CA ILE A 212 -3.32 11.47 1.75
C ILE A 212 -4.83 11.36 1.95
N ARG A 213 -5.35 11.89 3.07
CA ARG A 213 -6.77 11.80 3.44
C ARG A 213 -7.52 13.11 3.29
N GLU A 214 -6.81 14.22 3.31
CA GLU A 214 -7.37 15.55 3.45
C GLU A 214 -6.55 16.60 2.69
N ARG A 215 -7.11 17.79 2.60
CA ARG A 215 -6.55 18.93 1.88
C ARG A 215 -5.13 19.28 2.35
N GLU A 216 -4.91 19.43 3.66
CA GLU A 216 -3.64 19.89 4.20
C GLU A 216 -2.49 18.93 3.82
N THR A 217 -2.72 17.63 3.91
CA THR A 217 -1.73 16.62 3.49
C THR A 217 -1.47 16.70 2.00
N MET A 218 -2.50 16.96 1.18
CA MET A 218 -2.35 17.14 -0.26
C MET A 218 -1.60 18.42 -0.62
N GLU A 219 -1.85 19.53 0.07
CA GLU A 219 -1.10 20.80 -0.09
C GLU A 219 0.39 20.60 0.19
N HIS A 220 0.75 19.84 1.24
CA HIS A 220 2.14 19.48 1.51
C HIS A 220 2.74 18.62 0.39
N ALA A 221 2.02 17.63 -0.12
CA ALA A 221 2.50 16.77 -1.20
C ALA A 221 2.81 17.57 -2.47
N ILE A 222 1.95 18.51 -2.85
CA ILE A 222 2.16 19.42 -3.98
C ILE A 222 3.37 20.31 -3.72
N ALA A 223 3.44 20.94 -2.55
CA ALA A 223 4.56 21.83 -2.19
C ALA A 223 5.92 21.12 -2.24
N PHE A 224 6.00 19.86 -1.81
CA PHE A 224 7.22 19.06 -1.92
C PHE A 224 7.62 18.82 -3.38
N ALA A 225 6.64 18.49 -4.24
CA ALA A 225 6.89 18.31 -5.66
C ALA A 225 7.35 19.60 -6.35
N GLU A 226 6.75 20.75 -6.02
CA GLU A 226 7.10 22.07 -6.54
C GLU A 226 8.51 22.51 -6.14
N THR A 227 8.91 22.19 -4.91
CA THR A 227 10.23 22.53 -4.39
C THR A 227 11.36 21.60 -4.84
N GLY A 228 11.07 20.69 -5.77
CA GLY A 228 12.08 19.90 -6.47
C GLY A 228 12.32 18.50 -5.91
N HIS A 229 11.45 18.01 -5.00
CA HIS A 229 11.54 16.69 -4.39
C HIS A 229 10.63 15.69 -5.13
N LEU A 230 10.97 14.41 -5.08
CA LEU A 230 10.01 13.36 -5.42
C LEU A 230 9.10 13.13 -4.20
N CYS A 231 7.84 13.50 -4.32
CA CYS A 231 6.83 13.15 -3.33
C CYS A 231 6.03 11.94 -3.80
N MET A 232 6.00 10.90 -2.99
CA MET A 232 5.18 9.71 -3.19
C MET A 232 4.11 9.67 -2.11
N GLY A 233 2.90 9.21 -2.45
CA GLY A 233 1.83 9.09 -1.46
C GLY A 233 0.85 7.99 -1.80
N THR A 234 -0.08 7.68 -0.89
CA THR A 234 -1.21 6.80 -1.18
C THR A 234 -2.53 7.54 -1.08
N LEU A 235 -3.49 7.11 -1.88
CA LEU A 235 -4.85 7.63 -1.87
C LEU A 235 -5.84 6.47 -2.01
N HIS A 236 -6.92 6.50 -1.25
CA HIS A 236 -8.02 5.56 -1.41
C HIS A 236 -8.96 6.02 -2.52
N ALA A 237 -8.87 5.38 -3.68
CA ALA A 237 -9.81 5.48 -4.80
C ALA A 237 -9.71 4.18 -5.62
N ASN A 238 -10.56 3.99 -6.63
CA ASN A 238 -10.60 2.75 -7.40
C ASN A 238 -9.95 2.86 -8.78
N SER A 239 -9.61 4.07 -9.23
CA SER A 239 -8.96 4.35 -10.52
C SER A 239 -8.25 5.70 -10.50
N ALA A 240 -7.43 5.98 -11.52
CA ALA A 240 -6.74 7.26 -11.70
C ALA A 240 -7.73 8.44 -11.81
N ASN A 241 -8.81 8.28 -12.59
CA ASN A 241 -9.83 9.31 -12.73
C ASN A 241 -10.50 9.62 -11.39
N GLN A 242 -10.93 8.57 -10.65
CA GLN A 242 -11.53 8.75 -9.33
C GLN A 242 -10.55 9.36 -8.32
N ALA A 243 -9.25 9.08 -8.45
CA ALA A 243 -8.24 9.71 -7.62
C ALA A 243 -8.15 11.21 -7.88
N LEU A 244 -8.15 11.63 -9.15
CA LEU A 244 -8.17 13.05 -9.51
C LEU A 244 -9.44 13.73 -9.00
N ASP A 245 -10.62 13.15 -9.21
CA ASP A 245 -11.87 13.67 -8.70
C ASP A 245 -11.86 13.82 -7.17
N ARG A 246 -11.30 12.83 -6.46
CA ARG A 246 -11.17 12.87 -5.01
C ARG A 246 -10.23 13.98 -4.55
N ILE A 247 -9.09 14.15 -5.21
CA ILE A 247 -8.15 15.24 -4.93
C ILE A 247 -8.82 16.60 -5.15
N ILE A 248 -9.53 16.78 -6.27
CA ILE A 248 -10.28 18.01 -6.57
C ILE A 248 -11.30 18.29 -5.47
N ASN A 249 -11.98 17.28 -4.96
CA ASN A 249 -12.99 17.41 -3.91
C ASN A 249 -12.44 17.70 -2.51
N PHE A 250 -11.13 17.54 -2.26
CA PHE A 250 -10.50 18.04 -1.04
C PHE A 250 -10.49 19.57 -0.95
N PHE A 251 -10.60 20.26 -2.10
CA PHE A 251 -10.44 21.70 -2.19
C PHE A 251 -11.78 22.40 -2.44
N PRO A 252 -12.00 23.56 -1.79
CA PRO A 252 -13.16 24.38 -2.08
C PRO A 252 -13.09 24.91 -3.52
N GLU A 253 -14.24 25.28 -4.07
CA GLU A 253 -14.37 25.64 -5.48
C GLU A 253 -13.39 26.75 -5.91
N GLU A 254 -13.19 27.75 -5.07
CA GLU A 254 -12.31 28.90 -5.32
C GLU A 254 -10.83 28.51 -5.48
N ARG A 255 -10.43 27.36 -4.96
CA ARG A 255 -9.04 26.85 -4.99
C ARG A 255 -8.80 25.85 -6.11
N ARG A 256 -9.87 25.35 -6.76
CA ARG A 256 -9.74 24.26 -7.74
C ARG A 256 -8.93 24.65 -8.97
N SER A 257 -9.05 25.87 -9.47
CA SER A 257 -8.27 26.32 -10.63
C SER A 257 -6.77 26.29 -10.34
N GLN A 258 -6.35 26.76 -9.16
CA GLN A 258 -4.96 26.71 -8.74
C GLN A 258 -4.51 25.25 -8.57
N LEU A 259 -5.30 24.41 -7.92
CA LEU A 259 -5.02 22.98 -7.75
C LEU A 259 -4.81 22.27 -9.09
N LEU A 260 -5.69 22.49 -10.07
CA LEU A 260 -5.56 21.89 -11.41
C LEU A 260 -4.28 22.32 -12.11
N MET A 261 -3.92 23.60 -11.99
CA MET A 261 -2.64 24.10 -12.49
C MET A 261 -1.47 23.40 -11.82
N ASP A 262 -1.45 23.33 -10.50
CA ASP A 262 -0.35 22.72 -9.72
C ASP A 262 -0.22 21.21 -10.04
N LEU A 263 -1.33 20.49 -10.14
CA LEU A 263 -1.35 19.07 -10.54
C LEU A 263 -0.86 18.89 -11.97
N SER A 264 -1.29 19.73 -12.92
CA SER A 264 -0.87 19.63 -14.32
C SER A 264 0.64 19.74 -14.50
N LEU A 265 1.30 20.53 -13.66
CA LEU A 265 2.75 20.78 -13.70
C LEU A 265 3.54 19.73 -12.90
N ASN A 266 3.03 19.32 -11.75
CA ASN A 266 3.81 18.56 -10.77
C ASN A 266 3.50 17.08 -10.73
N LEU A 267 2.30 16.64 -11.16
CA LEU A 267 1.97 15.22 -11.21
C LEU A 267 2.93 14.51 -12.18
N LYS A 268 3.46 13.35 -11.77
CA LYS A 268 4.26 12.44 -12.60
C LYS A 268 3.48 11.19 -12.95
N GLY A 269 2.70 10.67 -12.02
CA GLY A 269 1.85 9.53 -12.28
C GLY A 269 0.88 9.21 -11.18
N LEU A 270 -0.19 8.53 -11.57
CA LEU A 270 -1.13 7.85 -10.70
C LEU A 270 -1.06 6.35 -11.02
N VAL A 271 -0.83 5.56 -10.01
CA VAL A 271 -0.68 4.09 -10.15
C VAL A 271 -1.77 3.44 -9.32
N SER A 272 -2.79 2.94 -9.98
CA SER A 272 -3.92 2.29 -9.32
C SER A 272 -3.73 0.78 -9.31
N GLN A 273 -4.05 0.10 -8.20
CA GLN A 273 -3.76 -1.32 -8.02
C GLN A 273 -4.93 -2.09 -7.43
N ARG A 274 -5.17 -3.28 -8.02
CA ARG A 274 -6.08 -4.33 -7.52
C ARG A 274 -5.30 -5.64 -7.44
N LEU A 275 -5.60 -6.47 -6.45
CA LEU A 275 -5.04 -7.82 -6.33
C LEU A 275 -6.08 -8.84 -6.75
N ILE A 276 -5.75 -9.63 -7.77
CA ILE A 276 -6.61 -10.63 -8.39
C ILE A 276 -6.13 -12.02 -7.98
N PRO A 277 -7.00 -12.96 -7.55
CA PRO A 277 -6.60 -14.32 -7.25
C PRO A 277 -5.89 -14.99 -8.44
N LEU A 278 -4.83 -15.76 -8.16
CA LEU A 278 -4.18 -16.59 -9.17
C LEU A 278 -5.06 -17.79 -9.53
N LYS A 279 -5.09 -18.17 -10.83
CA LYS A 279 -5.94 -19.24 -11.37
C LYS A 279 -5.63 -20.60 -10.73
N ASP A 280 -4.37 -20.99 -10.71
CA ASP A 280 -3.96 -22.37 -10.39
C ASP A 280 -3.11 -22.48 -9.12
N SER A 281 -2.95 -21.41 -8.35
CA SER A 281 -2.11 -21.40 -7.16
C SER A 281 -2.67 -20.52 -6.05
N LYS A 282 -2.13 -20.71 -4.84
CA LYS A 282 -2.40 -19.77 -3.73
C LYS A 282 -1.63 -18.49 -3.98
N GLY A 283 -2.31 -17.36 -3.88
CA GLY A 283 -1.70 -16.04 -4.03
C GLY A 283 -2.55 -15.11 -4.88
N ARG A 284 -1.97 -13.98 -5.23
CA ARG A 284 -2.66 -12.93 -5.99
C ARG A 284 -1.69 -12.29 -6.98
N ALA A 285 -2.18 -11.88 -8.15
CA ALA A 285 -1.48 -11.06 -9.11
C ALA A 285 -1.93 -9.60 -8.97
N ALA A 286 -1.01 -8.65 -9.16
CA ALA A 286 -1.34 -7.24 -9.19
C ALA A 286 -1.82 -6.85 -10.60
N ALA A 287 -3.09 -6.42 -10.71
CA ALA A 287 -3.58 -5.67 -11.86
C ALA A 287 -3.31 -4.19 -11.59
N ILE A 288 -2.59 -3.54 -12.50
CA ILE A 288 -2.10 -2.18 -12.29
C ILE A 288 -2.55 -1.29 -13.44
N GLU A 289 -3.25 -0.21 -13.10
CA GLU A 289 -3.55 0.90 -13.99
C GLU A 289 -2.47 1.97 -13.80
N ILE A 290 -1.92 2.50 -14.89
CA ILE A 290 -0.85 3.49 -14.86
C ILE A 290 -1.22 4.68 -15.72
N LEU A 291 -1.35 5.83 -15.09
CA LEU A 291 -1.41 7.14 -15.72
C LEU A 291 -0.05 7.83 -15.54
N LEU A 292 0.58 8.21 -16.64
CA LEU A 292 1.78 9.06 -16.63
C LEU A 292 1.41 10.44 -17.17
N ASN A 293 1.99 11.50 -16.60
CA ASN A 293 1.73 12.84 -17.05
C ASN A 293 2.50 13.14 -18.34
N SER A 294 1.80 13.11 -19.45
CA SER A 294 2.25 13.60 -20.77
C SER A 294 1.72 15.02 -20.99
N PRO A 295 2.23 15.76 -22.01
CA PRO A 295 1.70 17.08 -22.35
C PRO A 295 0.19 17.12 -22.56
N LEU A 296 -0.39 16.09 -23.19
CA LEU A 296 -1.83 15.99 -23.39
C LEU A 296 -2.57 15.74 -22.09
N ILE A 297 -2.06 14.82 -21.25
CA ILE A 297 -2.64 14.58 -19.91
C ILE A 297 -2.57 15.82 -19.04
N SER A 298 -1.44 16.53 -19.07
CA SER A 298 -1.25 17.82 -18.36
C SER A 298 -2.32 18.84 -18.78
N ASP A 299 -2.57 18.99 -20.08
CA ASP A 299 -3.59 19.91 -20.62
C ASP A 299 -5.01 19.52 -20.17
N LEU A 300 -5.35 18.23 -20.20
CA LEU A 300 -6.63 17.73 -19.71
C LEU A 300 -6.83 17.98 -18.21
N ILE A 301 -5.79 17.75 -17.40
CA ILE A 301 -5.83 18.05 -15.97
C ILE A 301 -6.04 19.56 -15.75
N PHE A 302 -5.27 20.39 -16.44
CA PHE A 302 -5.38 21.85 -16.33
C PHE A 302 -6.79 22.35 -16.66
N LYS A 303 -7.44 21.77 -17.67
CA LYS A 303 -8.82 22.10 -18.06
C LYS A 303 -9.90 21.47 -17.17
N GLY A 304 -9.52 20.53 -16.30
CA GLY A 304 -10.47 19.76 -15.49
C GLY A 304 -11.24 18.68 -16.28
N GLU A 305 -10.77 18.33 -17.47
CA GLU A 305 -11.37 17.32 -18.36
C GLU A 305 -10.93 15.90 -18.00
N VAL A 306 -11.10 15.54 -16.71
CA VAL A 306 -10.62 14.27 -16.12
C VAL A 306 -11.23 13.05 -16.82
N HIS A 307 -12.46 13.17 -17.31
CA HIS A 307 -13.18 12.07 -17.97
C HIS A 307 -12.55 11.63 -19.30
N GLU A 308 -11.80 12.51 -19.98
CA GLU A 308 -11.11 12.22 -21.25
C GLU A 308 -9.80 11.42 -21.05
N ILE A 309 -9.23 11.44 -19.85
CA ILE A 309 -7.90 10.89 -19.56
C ILE A 309 -7.82 9.41 -19.89
N LYS A 310 -8.85 8.63 -19.59
CA LYS A 310 -8.86 7.17 -19.79
C LYS A 310 -8.70 6.77 -21.24
N GLU A 311 -9.29 7.53 -22.17
CA GLU A 311 -9.13 7.28 -23.62
C GLU A 311 -7.71 7.55 -24.11
N ILE A 312 -7.02 8.52 -23.52
CA ILE A 312 -5.61 8.78 -23.83
C ILE A 312 -4.73 7.67 -23.26
N MET A 313 -4.99 7.21 -22.04
CA MET A 313 -4.26 6.08 -21.43
C MET A 313 -4.34 4.82 -22.29
N LYS A 314 -5.54 4.48 -22.80
CA LYS A 314 -5.74 3.32 -23.69
C LYS A 314 -4.84 3.34 -24.92
N LYS A 315 -4.58 4.53 -25.47
CA LYS A 315 -3.82 4.75 -26.71
C LYS A 315 -2.32 4.98 -26.48
N SER A 316 -1.87 5.02 -25.22
CA SER A 316 -0.49 5.41 -24.85
C SER A 316 0.27 4.27 -24.16
N ARG A 317 0.02 3.03 -24.57
CA ARG A 317 0.72 1.85 -23.99
C ARG A 317 2.23 1.87 -24.27
N GLU A 318 2.65 2.37 -25.41
CA GLU A 318 4.07 2.51 -25.77
C GLU A 318 4.81 3.47 -24.85
N MET A 319 4.10 4.40 -24.20
CA MET A 319 4.64 5.30 -23.18
C MET A 319 4.65 4.68 -21.77
N GLY A 320 4.16 3.44 -21.61
CA GLY A 320 4.04 2.76 -20.33
C GLY A 320 2.71 2.98 -19.59
N MET A 321 1.77 3.74 -20.19
CA MET A 321 0.43 3.87 -19.63
C MET A 321 -0.39 2.62 -19.90
N GLN A 322 -1.29 2.27 -19.00
CA GLN A 322 -2.27 1.20 -19.20
C GLN A 322 -3.50 1.37 -18.31
N THR A 323 -4.64 0.89 -18.81
CA THR A 323 -5.88 0.83 -18.02
C THR A 323 -5.98 -0.49 -17.25
N PHE A 324 -6.92 -0.58 -16.30
CA PHE A 324 -7.19 -1.84 -15.62
C PHE A 324 -7.61 -2.95 -16.58
N ASP A 325 -8.45 -2.66 -17.57
CA ASP A 325 -8.93 -3.67 -18.52
C ASP A 325 -7.78 -4.22 -19.35
N GLN A 326 -6.82 -3.38 -19.75
CA GLN A 326 -5.60 -3.82 -20.43
C GLN A 326 -4.71 -4.68 -19.53
N ALA A 327 -4.54 -4.31 -18.26
CA ALA A 327 -3.78 -5.09 -17.29
C ALA A 327 -4.44 -6.46 -17.03
N LEU A 328 -5.77 -6.50 -16.89
CA LEU A 328 -6.53 -7.74 -16.70
C LEU A 328 -6.46 -8.64 -17.95
N PHE A 329 -6.53 -8.05 -19.14
CA PHE A 329 -6.32 -8.78 -20.39
C PHE A 329 -4.95 -9.45 -20.42
N ASP A 330 -3.88 -8.72 -20.14
CA ASP A 330 -2.51 -9.25 -20.13
C ASP A 330 -2.31 -10.37 -19.09
N LEU A 331 -2.91 -10.23 -17.89
CA LEU A 331 -2.87 -11.26 -16.85
C LEU A 331 -3.65 -12.51 -17.23
N TYR A 332 -4.79 -12.36 -17.89
CA TYR A 332 -5.60 -13.48 -18.39
C TYR A 332 -4.88 -14.20 -19.54
N GLU A 333 -4.41 -13.49 -20.55
CA GLU A 333 -3.67 -14.04 -21.67
C GLU A 333 -2.35 -14.69 -21.25
N GLY A 334 -1.73 -14.17 -20.19
CA GLY A 334 -0.56 -14.78 -19.55
C GLY A 334 -0.89 -16.01 -18.69
N GLY A 335 -2.17 -16.42 -18.60
CA GLY A 335 -2.61 -17.58 -17.82
C GLY A 335 -2.51 -17.40 -16.30
N LYS A 336 -2.28 -16.18 -15.81
CA LYS A 336 -2.13 -15.91 -14.38
C LYS A 336 -3.45 -15.87 -13.64
N ILE A 337 -4.51 -15.34 -14.25
CA ILE A 337 -5.85 -15.22 -13.66
C ILE A 337 -6.91 -15.92 -14.48
N GLY A 338 -8.04 -16.29 -13.84
CA GLY A 338 -9.18 -16.89 -14.52
C GLY A 338 -10.05 -15.87 -15.26
N TYR A 339 -10.82 -16.35 -16.25
CA TYR A 339 -11.74 -15.49 -17.02
C TYR A 339 -12.77 -14.79 -16.12
N GLU A 340 -13.39 -15.52 -15.18
CA GLU A 340 -14.39 -14.95 -14.29
C GLU A 340 -13.81 -13.86 -13.38
N ASP A 341 -12.60 -14.07 -12.87
CA ASP A 341 -11.91 -13.08 -12.04
C ASP A 341 -11.52 -11.84 -12.85
N ALA A 342 -11.08 -12.00 -14.11
CA ALA A 342 -10.83 -10.88 -15.01
C ALA A 342 -12.11 -10.08 -15.25
N MET A 343 -13.24 -10.75 -15.59
CA MET A 343 -14.51 -10.08 -15.84
C MET A 343 -15.06 -9.36 -14.60
N ARG A 344 -14.97 -9.99 -13.42
CA ARG A 344 -15.48 -9.41 -12.16
C ARG A 344 -14.74 -8.14 -11.76
N ASN A 345 -13.48 -8.01 -12.12
CA ASN A 345 -12.62 -6.89 -11.76
C ASN A 345 -12.47 -5.85 -12.89
N ALA A 346 -13.08 -6.08 -14.05
CA ALA A 346 -13.02 -5.17 -15.17
C ALA A 346 -13.80 -3.86 -14.89
N ASP A 347 -13.27 -2.75 -15.38
CA ASP A 347 -13.99 -1.47 -15.39
C ASP A 347 -15.11 -1.51 -16.43
N SER A 348 -14.86 -2.16 -17.58
CA SER A 348 -15.84 -2.43 -18.62
C SER A 348 -15.80 -3.90 -19.05
N MET A 349 -16.72 -4.71 -18.49
CA MET A 349 -16.81 -6.13 -18.85
C MET A 349 -17.03 -6.33 -20.36
N ASN A 350 -17.77 -5.45 -21.02
CA ASN A 350 -18.06 -5.56 -22.43
C ASN A 350 -16.81 -5.29 -23.27
N GLU A 351 -16.04 -4.27 -22.93
CA GLU A 351 -14.78 -3.95 -23.63
C GLU A 351 -13.75 -5.08 -23.43
N LEU A 352 -13.56 -5.54 -22.19
CA LEU A 352 -12.63 -6.63 -21.90
C LEU A 352 -13.04 -7.93 -22.60
N ARG A 353 -14.32 -8.27 -22.61
CA ARG A 353 -14.84 -9.43 -23.35
C ARG A 353 -14.59 -9.32 -24.85
N LEU A 354 -14.81 -8.15 -25.41
CA LEU A 354 -14.55 -7.90 -26.83
C LEU A 354 -13.05 -8.01 -27.13
N GLN A 355 -12.20 -7.43 -26.29
CA GLN A 355 -10.75 -7.52 -26.42
C GLN A 355 -10.24 -8.97 -26.40
N ILE A 356 -10.75 -9.79 -25.47
CA ILE A 356 -10.43 -11.22 -25.39
C ILE A 356 -10.88 -11.94 -26.66
N LYS A 357 -12.09 -11.65 -27.15
CA LYS A 357 -12.61 -12.28 -28.37
C LYS A 357 -11.87 -11.90 -29.63
N LEU A 358 -11.33 -10.68 -29.73
CA LEU A 358 -10.65 -10.19 -30.94
C LEU A 358 -9.16 -10.47 -30.93
N HIS A 359 -8.53 -10.46 -29.79
CA HIS A 359 -7.06 -10.49 -29.65
C HIS A 359 -6.54 -11.62 -28.79
N GLY A 360 -7.43 -12.42 -28.14
CA GLY A 360 -7.03 -13.54 -27.28
C GLY A 360 -6.37 -14.67 -28.07
N LYS A 361 -5.46 -15.41 -27.44
CA LYS A 361 -4.73 -16.54 -28.01
C LYS A 361 -5.67 -17.64 -28.54
N GLU A 362 -6.73 -17.94 -27.77
CA GLU A 362 -7.73 -18.94 -28.19
C GLU A 362 -8.49 -18.57 -29.45
N THR A 363 -8.52 -17.28 -29.80
CA THR A 363 -9.19 -16.82 -31.05
C THR A 363 -8.26 -16.89 -32.25
N LYS A 364 -6.94 -16.79 -32.03
CA LYS A 364 -5.95 -16.96 -33.12
C LYS A 364 -5.84 -18.41 -33.60
N ASP A 365 -6.16 -19.38 -32.72
CA ASP A 365 -6.18 -20.80 -33.03
C ASP A 365 -7.55 -21.30 -33.52
N ARG A 366 -8.60 -20.49 -33.42
CA ARG A 366 -9.89 -20.80 -34.04
C ARG A 366 -9.84 -20.38 -35.49
N ASP A 367 -9.71 -21.38 -36.35
CA ASP A 367 -9.93 -21.22 -37.77
C ASP A 367 -11.34 -20.62 -37.99
N LEU A 368 -11.38 -19.35 -38.38
CA LEU A 368 -12.63 -18.63 -38.65
C LEU A 368 -13.43 -19.29 -39.78
N THR A 369 -12.83 -20.25 -40.51
CA THR A 369 -13.47 -21.03 -41.57
C THR A 369 -14.22 -22.26 -41.02
N SER A 370 -13.99 -22.71 -39.81
CA SER A 370 -14.62 -23.92 -39.24
C SER A 370 -16.12 -23.82 -38.93
N GLY A 371 -16.77 -22.71 -39.24
CA GLY A 371 -18.21 -22.50 -39.11
C GLY A 371 -18.94 -22.11 -40.39
N VAL A 372 -18.23 -22.06 -41.52
CA VAL A 372 -18.76 -21.56 -42.81
C VAL A 372 -19.06 -22.71 -43.82
N ASP A 373 -18.74 -23.94 -43.45
CA ASP A 373 -18.95 -25.13 -44.30
C ASP A 373 -20.43 -25.45 -44.64
N HIS A 374 -21.38 -24.69 -44.06
CA HIS A 374 -22.80 -24.81 -44.33
C HIS A 374 -23.42 -23.64 -45.09
N LEU A 375 -22.60 -22.69 -45.58
CA LEU A 375 -23.06 -21.60 -46.45
C LEU A 375 -22.79 -22.00 -47.91
N ASN A 376 -23.71 -22.72 -48.52
CA ASN A 376 -23.78 -22.83 -49.97
C ASN A 376 -24.20 -21.48 -50.53
N ILE A 377 -23.26 -20.75 -51.10
CA ILE A 377 -23.52 -19.54 -51.88
C ILE A 377 -24.08 -20.06 -53.24
N VAL A 378 -25.37 -19.89 -53.45
CA VAL A 378 -26.05 -20.07 -54.73
C VAL A 378 -25.94 -18.78 -55.50
#